data_d09a924318c4ec159bd68b9e4d2a9947
#
_entry.id   d09a924318c4ec159bd68b9e4d2a9947
#
_cell.length_a   1.000
_cell.length_b   1.000
_cell.length_c   1.000
_cell.angle_alpha   90.00
_cell.angle_beta   90.00
_cell.angle_gamma   90.00
#
_symmetry.space_group_name_H-M   'P 1'
#
loop_
_entity.id
_entity.type
_entity.pdbx_description
1 polymer ?
#
loop_
_entity_poly.entity_id
_entity_poly.type
_entity_poly.pdbx_seq_one_letter_code
_entity_poly.pdbx_strand_id
1 'polypeptide(L)' 'GCAVVLSNKDAYEKTLEMGEKYSGKQFYDFMGWFSEKVTIDENGWGNFPVPAGNVSVWVPE' A
#
# COMPACT_ATOMS: atom_id res chain seq x y z
N GLY A 1 9.09 -6.20 10.19
CA GLY A 1 8.08 -5.74 9.30
C GLY A 1 8.54 -4.64 8.38
N CYS A 2 7.70 -4.39 7.41
CA CYS A 2 7.94 -3.42 6.34
C CYS A 2 6.73 -2.50 6.27
N ALA A 3 6.97 -1.19 6.20
CA ALA A 3 5.89 -0.22 6.05
C ALA A 3 6.10 0.57 4.74
N VAL A 4 5.01 0.85 4.06
CA VAL A 4 5.02 1.66 2.85
C VAL A 4 4.44 3.02 3.21
N VAL A 5 5.22 4.09 3.01
CA VAL A 5 4.80 5.46 3.31
C VAL A 5 4.73 6.23 2.00
N LEU A 6 3.56 6.77 1.69
CA LEU A 6 3.31 7.48 0.44
C LEU A 6 2.63 8.82 0.73
N SER A 7 3.01 9.85 -0.03
CA SER A 7 2.34 11.14 0.08
C SER A 7 2.32 11.83 -1.28
N ASN A 8 1.28 12.63 -1.51
CA ASN A 8 1.17 13.42 -2.74
C ASN A 8 0.16 14.56 -2.53
N LYS A 9 0.22 15.54 -3.43
CA LYS A 9 -0.74 16.65 -3.43
C LYS A 9 -2.12 16.19 -3.88
N ASP A 10 -2.16 15.28 -4.86
CA ASP A 10 -3.39 14.78 -5.45
C ASP A 10 -3.57 13.30 -5.12
N ALA A 11 -4.82 12.87 -5.05
CA ALA A 11 -5.12 11.45 -4.86
C ALA A 11 -4.62 10.66 -6.08
N TYR A 12 -3.97 9.52 -5.84
CA TYR A 12 -3.49 8.66 -6.92
C TYR A 12 -3.22 7.27 -6.38
N GLU A 13 -2.90 6.35 -7.28
CA GLU A 13 -2.48 5.02 -6.93
C GLU A 13 -1.00 4.85 -7.28
N LYS A 14 -0.26 4.20 -6.40
CA LYS A 14 1.16 3.92 -6.62
C LYS A 14 1.38 2.42 -6.68
N THR A 15 1.92 1.94 -7.80
CA THR A 15 2.26 0.53 -7.96
C THR A 15 3.71 0.33 -7.53
N LEU A 16 3.92 -0.56 -6.56
CA LEU A 16 5.23 -0.79 -5.97
C LEU A 16 5.56 -2.28 -5.96
N GLU A 17 6.84 -2.57 -6.16
CA GLU A 17 7.36 -3.92 -6.03
C GLU A 17 7.79 -4.17 -4.58
N MET A 18 7.13 -5.11 -3.92
CA MET A 18 7.43 -5.47 -2.54
C MET A 18 8.33 -6.71 -2.45
N GLY A 19 8.47 -7.43 -3.57
CA GLY A 19 9.23 -8.66 -3.62
C GLY A 19 8.35 -9.90 -3.52
N GLU A 20 8.78 -10.98 -4.14
CA GLU A 20 8.00 -12.20 -4.21
C GLU A 20 7.69 -12.81 -2.85
N LYS A 21 8.52 -12.55 -1.84
CA LYS A 21 8.28 -13.05 -0.49
C LYS A 21 6.99 -12.51 0.12
N TYR A 22 6.48 -11.39 -0.40
CA TYR A 22 5.23 -10.82 0.05
C TYR A 22 4.04 -11.24 -0.80
N SER A 23 4.24 -12.08 -1.81
CA SER A 23 3.18 -12.57 -2.68
C SER A 23 2.02 -13.16 -1.86
N GLY A 24 0.81 -12.74 -2.15
CA GLY A 24 -0.38 -13.18 -1.43
C GLY A 24 -0.59 -12.51 -0.08
N LYS A 25 0.36 -11.72 0.40
CA LYS A 25 0.21 -10.99 1.65
C LYS A 25 -0.68 -9.77 1.44
N GLN A 26 -1.39 -9.37 2.50
CA GLN A 26 -2.24 -8.20 2.47
C GLN A 26 -1.66 -7.10 3.34
N PHE A 27 -1.74 -5.87 2.83
CA PHE A 27 -1.37 -4.68 3.59
C PHE A 27 -2.64 -3.91 3.91
N TYR A 28 -2.69 -3.31 5.09
CA TYR A 28 -3.80 -2.45 5.47
C TYR A 28 -3.31 -1.02 5.72
N ASP A 29 -4.23 -0.08 5.58
CA ASP A 29 -3.93 1.34 5.79
C ASP A 29 -3.87 1.64 7.29
N PHE A 30 -2.67 1.86 7.80
CA PHE A 30 -2.45 2.15 9.21
C PHE A 30 -3.13 3.47 9.63
N MET A 31 -3.22 4.43 8.72
CA MET A 31 -3.87 5.73 8.99
C MET A 31 -5.40 5.64 8.98
N GLY A 32 -5.94 4.60 8.39
CA GLY A 32 -7.38 4.41 8.36
C GLY A 32 -8.15 5.22 7.32
N TRP A 33 -7.45 5.79 6.33
CA TRP A 33 -8.11 6.52 5.25
C TRP A 33 -8.92 5.60 4.34
N PHE A 34 -8.43 4.39 4.13
CA PHE A 34 -9.05 3.39 3.27
C PHE A 34 -9.38 2.15 4.08
N SER A 35 -10.59 1.63 3.89
CA SER A 35 -11.02 0.39 4.57
C SER A 35 -10.58 -0.87 3.83
N GLU A 36 -10.24 -0.73 2.55
CA GLU A 36 -9.83 -1.86 1.73
C GLU A 36 -8.36 -2.20 1.93
N LYS A 37 -8.03 -3.48 1.77
CA LYS A 37 -6.66 -3.95 1.88
C LYS A 37 -6.04 -4.06 0.51
N VAL A 38 -4.71 -3.94 0.47
CA VAL A 38 -3.94 -4.15 -0.76
C VAL A 38 -3.34 -5.55 -0.71
N THR A 39 -3.64 -6.36 -1.71
CA THR A 39 -3.08 -7.72 -1.83
C THR A 39 -1.91 -7.67 -2.80
N ILE A 40 -0.78 -8.18 -2.36
CA ILE A 40 0.41 -8.27 -3.21
C ILE A 40 0.22 -9.44 -4.18
N ASP A 41 0.46 -9.20 -5.47
CA ASP A 41 0.25 -10.21 -6.48
C ASP A 41 1.37 -11.27 -6.49
N GLU A 42 1.25 -12.24 -7.39
CA GLU A 42 2.19 -13.37 -7.46
C GLU A 42 3.61 -12.95 -7.84
N ASN A 43 3.77 -11.78 -8.43
CA ASN A 43 5.07 -11.23 -8.82
C ASN A 43 5.64 -10.30 -7.75
N GLY A 44 4.93 -10.09 -6.66
CA GLY A 44 5.39 -9.26 -5.56
C GLY A 44 5.02 -7.79 -5.70
N TRP A 45 4.07 -7.45 -6.57
CA TRP A 45 3.65 -6.06 -6.80
C TRP A 45 2.34 -5.76 -6.07
N GLY A 46 2.22 -4.54 -5.58
CA GLY A 46 0.99 -4.05 -4.98
C GLY A 46 0.65 -2.66 -5.49
N ASN A 47 -0.66 -2.36 -5.57
CA ASN A 47 -1.15 -1.06 -6.00
C ASN A 47 -1.77 -0.34 -4.79
N PHE A 48 -1.10 0.70 -4.32
CA PHE A 48 -1.45 1.38 -3.07
C PHE A 48 -2.11 2.73 -3.36
N PRO A 49 -3.36 2.96 -2.90
CA PRO A 49 -3.99 4.25 -3.04
C PRO A 49 -3.39 5.28 -2.07
N VAL A 50 -3.33 6.53 -2.51
CA VAL A 50 -2.80 7.64 -1.70
C VAL A 50 -3.86 8.73 -1.66
N PRO A 51 -4.28 9.20 -0.47
CA PRO A 51 -5.27 10.28 -0.38
C PRO A 51 -4.64 11.62 -0.74
N ALA A 52 -5.46 12.51 -1.28
CA ALA A 52 -5.00 13.84 -1.65
C ALA A 52 -4.56 14.64 -0.42
N GLY A 53 -3.38 15.24 -0.50
CA GLY A 53 -2.89 16.13 0.55
C GLY A 53 -2.55 15.47 1.87
N ASN A 54 -2.46 14.15 1.92
CA ASN A 54 -2.19 13.41 3.16
C ASN A 54 -1.13 12.33 2.94
N VAL A 55 -0.72 11.74 4.06
CA VAL A 55 0.21 10.61 4.06
C VAL A 55 -0.58 9.32 4.16
N SER A 56 -0.19 8.33 3.36
CA SER A 56 -0.74 6.98 3.44
C SER A 56 0.36 6.05 3.96
N VAL A 57 0.05 5.27 4.99
CA VAL A 57 0.99 4.33 5.59
C VAL A 57 0.36 2.94 5.54
N TRP A 58 1.00 2.03 4.83
CA TRP A 58 0.50 0.68 4.65
C TRP A 58 1.43 -0.30 5.34
N VAL A 59 0.85 -1.18 6.14
CA VAL A 59 1.61 -2.17 6.90
C VAL A 59 1.08 -3.57 6.61
N PRO A 60 1.96 -4.59 6.61
CA PRO A 60 1.51 -5.96 6.37
C PRO A 60 0.69 -6.46 7.55
N GLU A 61 -0.31 -7.26 7.24
CA GLU A 61 -1.10 -7.95 8.25
C GLU A 61 -0.33 -8.99 9.01
#